data_9f06ca56f589525bf8d6dca07c9be678
#
_entry.id   9f06ca56f589525bf8d6dca07c9be678
#
_cell.length_a   1.000
_cell.length_b   1.000
_cell.length_c   1.000
_cell.angle_alpha   90.00
_cell.angle_beta   90.00
_cell.angle_gamma   90.00
#
_symmetry.space_group_name_H-M   'P 1'
#
loop_
_entity.id
_entity.type
_entity.pdbx_description
1 polymer ?
#
loop_
_entity_poly.entity_id
_entity_poly.type
_entity_poly.pdbx_seq_one_letter_code
_entity_poly.pdbx_strand_id
1 'polypeptide(L)'
;FDEAGQMPIPHALAGMLLARHFVFVGDHRQLPPVVTSPDRDEIAAASIFEHLERSYGAHMLETSYRMNDGICSVIGDTFYSGRLRPAAAAASRRMPFVPGGAHDDVLDPGKPVVVARVDHLQPGSRSIEEAHLVADLIDECIRRHGVPAAEIAVLAPFRAHVRALRTAIEKKGIDVTNLVIDTVDRVQGQEREIVFLSLACGDAST
;
A
#
# COMPACT_ATOMS: atom_id res chain seq x y z
N PHE A 1 5.37 17.13 15.13
CA PHE A 1 5.92 15.84 14.67
C PHE A 1 4.95 15.26 13.67
N ASP A 2 5.41 15.05 12.46
CA ASP A 2 4.68 14.36 11.40
C ASP A 2 5.17 12.92 11.29
N GLU A 3 4.34 12.02 10.70
CA GLU A 3 4.60 10.57 10.63
C GLU A 3 4.96 9.95 11.99
N ALA A 4 4.33 10.46 13.06
CA ALA A 4 4.64 10.04 14.43
C ALA A 4 4.30 8.56 14.71
N GLY A 5 3.47 7.92 13.87
CA GLY A 5 3.22 6.47 13.87
C GLY A 5 4.46 5.62 13.56
N GLN A 6 5.47 6.20 12.89
CA GLN A 6 6.74 5.55 12.56
C GLN A 6 7.90 6.05 13.41
N MET A 7 7.66 6.99 14.30
CA MET A 7 8.73 7.60 15.09
C MET A 7 8.95 6.82 16.40
N PRO A 8 10.13 6.21 16.61
CA PRO A 8 10.48 5.62 17.88
C PRO A 8 10.46 6.63 19.02
N ILE A 9 10.04 6.23 20.22
CA ILE A 9 9.97 7.10 21.40
C ILE A 9 11.27 7.86 21.67
N PRO A 10 12.47 7.24 21.63
CA PRO A 10 13.72 7.97 21.89
C PRO A 10 13.97 9.13 20.91
N HIS A 11 13.58 8.99 19.64
CA HIS A 11 13.72 10.06 18.64
C HIS A 11 12.79 11.24 18.94
N ALA A 12 11.55 10.97 19.35
CA ALA A 12 10.61 12.02 19.73
C ALA A 12 11.10 12.80 20.96
N LEU A 13 11.61 12.11 21.98
CA LEU A 13 12.12 12.73 23.20
C LEU A 13 13.21 13.76 22.91
N ALA A 14 14.13 13.46 21.99
CA ALA A 14 15.17 14.41 21.60
C ALA A 14 14.61 15.72 21.03
N GLY A 15 13.58 15.62 20.18
CA GLY A 15 12.87 16.80 19.62
C GLY A 15 12.03 17.54 20.66
N MET A 16 11.48 16.85 21.65
CA MET A 16 10.65 17.46 22.70
C MET A 16 11.41 18.39 23.64
N LEU A 17 12.74 18.33 23.66
CA LEU A 17 13.55 19.29 24.40
C LEU A 17 13.50 20.72 23.84
N LEU A 18 13.00 20.89 22.61
CA LEU A 18 13.03 22.16 21.88
C LEU A 18 11.75 22.99 22.00
N ALA A 19 10.67 22.47 22.59
CA ALA A 19 9.38 23.14 22.67
C ALA A 19 8.65 22.84 23.98
N ARG A 20 7.58 23.60 24.26
CA ARG A 20 6.70 23.40 25.43
C ARG A 20 5.36 22.76 25.07
N HIS A 21 4.96 22.85 23.81
CA HIS A 21 3.72 22.29 23.28
C HIS A 21 4.03 21.47 22.06
N PHE A 22 3.36 20.34 21.93
CA PHE A 22 3.63 19.36 20.87
C PHE A 22 2.33 18.98 20.18
N VAL A 23 2.41 18.83 18.87
CA VAL A 23 1.37 18.22 18.06
C VAL A 23 1.99 17.00 17.39
N PHE A 24 1.41 15.85 17.59
CA PHE A 24 1.80 14.59 16.93
C PHE A 24 0.75 14.25 15.90
N VAL A 25 1.17 14.12 14.64
CA VAL A 25 0.34 13.68 13.53
C VAL A 25 0.90 12.34 13.06
N GLY A 26 0.05 11.34 12.94
CA GLY A 26 0.50 10.00 12.56
C GLY A 26 -0.65 9.02 12.54
N ASP A 27 -0.31 7.80 12.16
CA ASP A 27 -1.27 6.71 12.06
C ASP A 27 -0.62 5.40 12.54
N HIS A 28 -1.07 4.90 13.69
CA HIS A 28 -0.57 3.66 14.26
C HIS A 28 -1.13 2.39 13.60
N ARG A 29 -2.07 2.54 12.66
CA ARG A 29 -2.59 1.45 11.83
C ARG A 29 -1.78 1.22 10.57
N GLN A 30 -0.86 2.14 10.25
CA GLN A 30 0.11 1.98 9.18
C GLN A 30 1.37 1.25 9.68
N LEU A 31 2.45 1.23 8.88
CA LEU A 31 3.66 0.52 9.24
C LEU A 31 4.28 1.07 10.53
N PRO A 32 4.70 0.20 11.46
CA PRO A 32 5.35 0.60 12.70
C PRO A 32 6.78 1.11 12.45
N PRO A 33 7.43 1.67 13.47
CA PRO A 33 8.84 2.04 13.41
C PRO A 33 9.73 0.85 13.02
N VAL A 34 10.73 1.09 12.18
CA VAL A 34 11.75 0.08 11.86
C VAL A 34 12.76 0.00 13.01
N VAL A 35 12.71 -1.09 13.77
CA VAL A 35 13.67 -1.35 14.88
C VAL A 35 14.72 -2.32 14.40
N THR A 36 15.98 -1.87 14.40
CA THR A 36 17.15 -2.65 13.98
C THR A 36 17.88 -3.31 15.15
N SER A 37 17.48 -3.03 16.40
CA SER A 37 18.12 -3.64 17.59
C SER A 37 17.72 -5.10 17.74
N PRO A 38 18.67 -6.01 18.07
CA PRO A 38 18.35 -7.40 18.40
C PRO A 38 17.56 -7.53 19.71
N ASP A 39 17.75 -6.63 20.65
CA ASP A 39 16.96 -6.55 21.88
C ASP A 39 15.69 -5.77 21.58
N ARG A 40 14.61 -6.49 21.25
CA ARG A 40 13.28 -5.91 21.09
C ARG A 40 12.71 -5.56 22.46
N ASP A 41 13.16 -4.47 23.04
CA ASP A 41 12.45 -3.82 24.11
C ASP A 41 11.12 -3.28 23.52
N GLU A 42 9.99 -3.69 24.09
CA GLU A 42 8.65 -3.29 23.62
C GLU A 42 8.51 -1.76 23.56
N ILE A 43 9.18 -1.05 24.49
CA ILE A 43 9.16 0.42 24.51
C ILE A 43 9.96 1.01 23.34
N ALA A 44 11.08 0.38 22.95
CA ALA A 44 11.86 0.83 21.80
C ALA A 44 11.19 0.53 20.46
N ALA A 45 10.33 -0.48 20.42
CA ALA A 45 9.58 -0.89 19.22
C ALA A 45 8.27 -0.10 19.03
N ALA A 46 7.72 0.48 20.10
CA ALA A 46 6.50 1.27 20.03
C ALA A 46 6.73 2.66 19.41
N SER A 47 5.78 3.13 18.61
CA SER A 47 5.80 4.51 18.15
C SER A 47 5.39 5.46 19.29
N ILE A 48 5.93 6.68 19.25
CA ILE A 48 5.49 7.73 20.18
C ILE A 48 3.99 8.02 20.04
N PHE A 49 3.45 7.95 18.82
CA PHE A 49 2.04 8.19 18.57
C PHE A 49 1.17 7.14 19.25
N GLU A 50 1.46 5.86 19.07
CA GLU A 50 0.72 4.77 19.70
C GLU A 50 0.79 4.83 21.24
N HIS A 51 1.94 5.18 21.79
CA HIS A 51 2.13 5.35 23.22
C HIS A 51 1.26 6.50 23.79
N LEU A 52 1.26 7.63 23.11
CA LEU A 52 0.47 8.80 23.53
C LEU A 52 -1.03 8.58 23.31
N GLU A 53 -1.43 7.96 22.21
CA GLU A 53 -2.83 7.66 21.90
C GLU A 53 -3.44 6.74 22.94
N ARG A 54 -2.74 5.69 23.38
CA ARG A 54 -3.20 4.80 24.46
C ARG A 54 -3.39 5.54 25.79
N SER A 55 -2.60 6.55 26.07
CA SER A 55 -2.60 7.26 27.35
C SER A 55 -3.57 8.44 27.37
N TYR A 56 -3.72 9.15 26.26
CA TYR A 56 -4.44 10.44 26.17
C TYR A 56 -5.55 10.43 25.13
N GLY A 57 -5.66 9.37 24.30
CA GLY A 57 -6.52 9.33 23.14
C GLY A 57 -5.97 10.17 21.98
N ALA A 58 -6.62 10.05 20.83
CA ALA A 58 -6.29 10.82 19.64
C ALA A 58 -7.57 11.31 18.95
N HIS A 59 -7.43 12.43 18.22
CA HIS A 59 -8.48 12.89 17.33
C HIS A 59 -8.23 12.34 15.92
N MET A 60 -9.20 11.61 15.38
CA MET A 60 -9.09 11.03 14.05
C MET A 60 -9.56 12.02 12.99
N LEU A 61 -8.77 12.18 11.93
CA LEU A 61 -9.20 12.83 10.70
C LEU A 61 -9.96 11.81 9.84
N GLU A 62 -11.28 11.92 9.80
CA GLU A 62 -12.16 10.90 9.24
C GLU A 62 -12.39 11.04 7.71
N THR A 63 -11.90 12.11 7.09
CA THR A 63 -12.12 12.39 5.66
C THR A 63 -10.88 12.12 4.84
N SER A 64 -10.99 11.18 3.88
CA SER A 64 -9.94 10.91 2.89
C SER A 64 -10.21 11.68 1.60
N TYR A 65 -9.22 12.44 1.14
CA TYR A 65 -9.24 13.12 -0.16
C TYR A 65 -8.56 12.29 -1.26
N ARG A 66 -7.94 11.18 -0.89
CA ARG A 66 -7.18 10.28 -1.76
C ARG A 66 -8.05 9.18 -2.36
N MET A 67 -8.76 8.45 -1.52
CA MET A 67 -9.45 7.21 -1.87
C MET A 67 -10.87 7.45 -2.36
N ASN A 68 -11.31 6.70 -3.37
CA ASN A 68 -12.70 6.65 -3.76
C ASN A 68 -13.56 5.89 -2.72
N ASP A 69 -14.87 5.85 -2.93
CA ASP A 69 -15.82 5.25 -1.99
C ASP A 69 -15.55 3.77 -1.71
N GLY A 70 -15.25 2.97 -2.74
CA GLY A 70 -15.03 1.53 -2.57
C GLY A 70 -13.73 1.22 -1.84
N ILE A 71 -12.61 1.88 -2.19
CA ILE A 71 -11.34 1.70 -1.47
C ILE A 71 -11.49 2.22 -0.04
N CYS A 72 -12.13 3.37 0.14
CA CYS A 72 -12.34 3.99 1.44
C CYS A 72 -13.20 3.11 2.37
N SER A 73 -14.24 2.42 1.84
CA SER A 73 -15.04 1.47 2.60
C SER A 73 -14.20 0.28 3.08
N VAL A 74 -13.47 -0.39 2.17
CA VAL A 74 -12.64 -1.56 2.54
C VAL A 74 -11.61 -1.20 3.61
N ILE A 75 -10.89 -0.10 3.43
CA ILE A 75 -9.87 0.35 4.38
C ILE A 75 -10.51 0.85 5.68
N GLY A 76 -11.61 1.59 5.59
CA GLY A 76 -12.35 2.12 6.72
C GLY A 76 -12.90 1.02 7.62
N ASP A 77 -13.53 0.01 7.04
CA ASP A 77 -14.11 -1.11 7.79
C ASP A 77 -13.03 -2.00 8.40
N THR A 78 -11.93 -2.23 7.66
CA THR A 78 -10.86 -3.12 8.12
C THR A 78 -10.02 -2.51 9.24
N PHE A 79 -9.65 -1.23 9.13
CA PHE A 79 -8.63 -0.62 10.00
C PHE A 79 -9.15 0.51 10.90
N TYR A 80 -10.27 1.15 10.53
CA TYR A 80 -10.74 2.38 11.20
C TYR A 80 -12.19 2.28 11.71
N SER A 81 -12.68 1.07 11.96
CA SER A 81 -14.01 0.80 12.50
C SER A 81 -15.14 1.50 11.74
N GLY A 82 -15.02 1.56 10.42
CA GLY A 82 -15.96 2.19 9.51
C GLY A 82 -16.05 3.73 9.63
N ARG A 83 -15.14 4.38 10.31
CA ARG A 83 -15.17 5.85 10.54
C ARG A 83 -14.62 6.65 9.36
N LEU A 84 -13.75 6.05 8.54
CA LEU A 84 -13.14 6.74 7.40
C LEU A 84 -14.17 6.96 6.28
N ARG A 85 -14.23 8.16 5.74
CA ARG A 85 -15.16 8.57 4.68
C ARG A 85 -14.41 9.24 3.54
N PRO A 86 -14.80 9.03 2.28
CA PRO A 86 -14.22 9.76 1.17
C PRO A 86 -14.78 11.19 1.12
N ALA A 87 -13.93 12.16 0.76
CA ALA A 87 -14.39 13.47 0.37
C ALA A 87 -15.26 13.38 -0.89
N ALA A 88 -16.26 14.26 -1.03
CA ALA A 88 -17.19 14.23 -2.16
C ALA A 88 -16.48 14.22 -3.53
N ALA A 89 -15.39 14.99 -3.68
CA ALA A 89 -14.60 15.04 -4.91
C ALA A 89 -13.81 13.75 -5.19
N ALA A 90 -13.51 12.94 -4.17
CA ALA A 90 -12.81 11.68 -4.33
C ALA A 90 -13.75 10.48 -4.50
N ALA A 91 -14.94 10.52 -3.88
CA ALA A 91 -15.86 9.40 -3.79
C ALA A 91 -16.22 8.77 -5.16
N SER A 92 -16.41 9.58 -6.17
CA SER A 92 -16.81 9.15 -7.51
C SER A 92 -15.65 8.85 -8.46
N ARG A 93 -14.40 8.95 -8.03
CA ARG A 93 -13.26 8.64 -8.91
C ARG A 93 -13.31 7.19 -9.38
N ARG A 94 -13.11 7.00 -10.67
CA ARG A 94 -13.04 5.67 -11.30
C ARG A 94 -11.97 5.69 -12.36
N MET A 95 -11.33 4.53 -12.55
CA MET A 95 -10.40 4.35 -13.66
C MET A 95 -11.15 4.28 -14.99
N PRO A 96 -10.63 4.89 -16.06
CA PRO A 96 -11.30 4.93 -17.37
C PRO A 96 -11.08 3.62 -18.16
N PHE A 97 -11.30 2.47 -17.50
CA PHE A 97 -11.18 1.18 -18.17
C PHE A 97 -12.31 0.98 -19.18
N VAL A 98 -11.94 0.49 -20.37
CA VAL A 98 -12.86 0.25 -21.49
C VAL A 98 -13.06 -1.26 -21.63
N PRO A 99 -14.28 -1.78 -21.57
CA PRO A 99 -14.59 -3.21 -21.73
C PRO A 99 -14.08 -3.80 -23.04
N GLY A 100 -13.89 -5.12 -23.09
CA GLY A 100 -13.44 -5.90 -24.24
C GLY A 100 -11.93 -6.22 -24.20
N GLY A 101 -11.29 -6.10 -23.04
CA GLY A 101 -9.94 -6.55 -22.78
C GLY A 101 -9.88 -8.02 -22.34
N ALA A 102 -8.66 -8.54 -22.18
CA ALA A 102 -8.45 -9.91 -21.71
C ALA A 102 -8.71 -10.07 -20.20
N HIS A 103 -8.65 -8.97 -19.45
CA HIS A 103 -8.73 -8.96 -17.99
C HIS A 103 -9.86 -8.06 -17.47
N ASP A 104 -10.99 -7.99 -18.17
CA ASP A 104 -12.15 -7.18 -17.76
C ASP A 104 -12.74 -7.59 -16.41
N ASP A 105 -12.48 -8.80 -15.94
CA ASP A 105 -12.88 -9.28 -14.62
C ASP A 105 -12.10 -8.61 -13.48
N VAL A 106 -10.86 -8.17 -13.76
CA VAL A 106 -9.97 -7.46 -12.85
C VAL A 106 -9.96 -5.97 -13.12
N LEU A 107 -9.82 -5.55 -14.39
CA LEU A 107 -9.79 -4.15 -14.83
C LEU A 107 -11.21 -3.62 -15.09
N ASP A 108 -12.02 -3.59 -14.04
CA ASP A 108 -13.42 -3.16 -14.07
C ASP A 108 -13.57 -1.80 -13.35
N PRO A 109 -14.01 -0.73 -14.05
CA PRO A 109 -14.20 0.59 -13.42
C PRO A 109 -15.23 0.59 -12.30
N GLY A 110 -16.13 -0.40 -12.26
CA GLY A 110 -17.11 -0.59 -11.20
C GLY A 110 -16.56 -1.27 -9.94
N LYS A 111 -15.35 -1.85 -10.01
CA LYS A 111 -14.72 -2.60 -8.92
C LYS A 111 -13.40 -1.96 -8.49
N PRO A 112 -13.42 -0.96 -7.61
CA PRO A 112 -12.22 -0.26 -7.19
C PRO A 112 -11.24 -1.11 -6.37
N VAL A 113 -11.69 -2.24 -5.83
CA VAL A 113 -10.84 -3.25 -5.17
C VAL A 113 -11.18 -4.62 -5.72
N VAL A 114 -10.18 -5.32 -6.24
CA VAL A 114 -10.32 -6.68 -6.78
C VAL A 114 -9.28 -7.60 -6.16
N VAL A 115 -9.68 -8.80 -5.78
CA VAL A 115 -8.79 -9.86 -5.32
C VAL A 115 -8.74 -10.94 -6.39
N ALA A 116 -7.62 -11.04 -7.11
CA ALA A 116 -7.36 -12.09 -8.07
C ALA A 116 -6.64 -13.26 -7.38
N ARG A 117 -7.20 -14.46 -7.47
CA ARG A 117 -6.56 -15.67 -6.97
C ARG A 117 -5.71 -16.29 -8.10
N VAL A 118 -4.47 -16.61 -7.78
CA VAL A 118 -3.53 -17.22 -8.70
C VAL A 118 -3.05 -18.55 -8.10
N ASP A 119 -3.17 -19.63 -8.87
CA ASP A 119 -2.64 -20.93 -8.46
C ASP A 119 -1.13 -20.93 -8.59
N HIS A 120 -0.44 -21.30 -7.51
CA HIS A 120 1.01 -21.34 -7.43
C HIS A 120 1.51 -22.77 -7.59
N LEU A 121 2.51 -22.99 -8.43
CA LEU A 121 3.19 -24.28 -8.55
C LEU A 121 4.11 -24.56 -7.36
N GLN A 122 4.63 -23.51 -6.71
CA GLN A 122 5.49 -23.66 -5.54
C GLN A 122 5.26 -22.49 -4.55
N PRO A 123 4.97 -22.77 -3.27
CA PRO A 123 4.91 -21.74 -2.25
C PRO A 123 6.32 -21.19 -1.97
N GLY A 124 6.41 -19.87 -1.72
CA GLY A 124 7.71 -19.24 -1.40
C GLY A 124 7.66 -17.72 -1.41
N SER A 125 8.84 -17.12 -1.31
CA SER A 125 9.00 -15.66 -1.36
C SER A 125 8.94 -15.08 -2.77
N ARG A 126 8.50 -15.87 -3.76
CA ARG A 126 8.41 -15.50 -5.18
C ARG A 126 7.38 -16.38 -5.88
N SER A 127 6.49 -15.77 -6.67
CA SER A 127 5.60 -16.44 -7.62
C SER A 127 5.85 -15.92 -9.03
N ILE A 128 6.10 -16.82 -9.96
CA ILE A 128 6.27 -16.49 -11.39
C ILE A 128 4.90 -16.28 -12.02
N GLU A 129 3.92 -17.04 -11.58
CA GLU A 129 2.53 -16.99 -12.06
C GLU A 129 1.91 -15.62 -11.74
N GLU A 130 2.02 -15.16 -10.49
CA GLU A 130 1.57 -13.81 -10.13
C GLU A 130 2.33 -12.73 -10.92
N ALA A 131 3.65 -12.88 -11.05
CA ALA A 131 4.46 -11.88 -11.77
C ALA A 131 4.04 -11.76 -13.24
N HIS A 132 3.66 -12.87 -13.89
CA HIS A 132 3.16 -12.84 -15.26
C HIS A 132 1.79 -12.18 -15.33
N LEU A 133 0.84 -12.55 -14.45
CA LEU A 133 -0.48 -11.92 -14.42
C LEU A 133 -0.38 -10.41 -14.20
N VAL A 134 0.43 -9.97 -13.23
CA VAL A 134 0.63 -8.54 -12.97
C VAL A 134 1.24 -7.84 -14.19
N ALA A 135 2.19 -8.48 -14.88
CA ALA A 135 2.77 -7.91 -16.10
C ALA A 135 1.73 -7.79 -17.23
N ASP A 136 0.83 -8.76 -17.37
CA ASP A 136 -0.26 -8.73 -18.36
C ASP A 136 -1.26 -7.60 -18.04
N LEU A 137 -1.66 -7.46 -16.76
CA LEU A 137 -2.54 -6.39 -16.31
C LEU A 137 -1.94 -5.01 -16.54
N ILE A 138 -0.65 -4.82 -16.27
CA ILE A 138 0.06 -3.56 -16.50
C ILE A 138 0.16 -3.25 -17.99
N ASP A 139 0.45 -4.25 -18.81
CA ASP A 139 0.50 -4.10 -20.27
C ASP A 139 -0.85 -3.60 -20.81
N GLU A 140 -1.93 -4.20 -20.34
CA GLU A 140 -3.29 -3.80 -20.69
C GLU A 140 -3.63 -2.39 -20.18
N CYS A 141 -3.28 -2.05 -18.94
CA CYS A 141 -3.47 -0.70 -18.39
C CYS A 141 -2.78 0.36 -19.25
N ILE A 142 -1.53 0.12 -19.66
CA ILE A 142 -0.74 1.09 -20.41
C ILE A 142 -1.19 1.16 -21.85
N ARG A 143 -1.23 0.02 -22.57
CA ARG A 143 -1.42 0.00 -24.03
C ARG A 143 -2.87 0.16 -24.45
N ARG A 144 -3.79 -0.43 -23.69
CA ARG A 144 -5.21 -0.40 -24.01
C ARG A 144 -5.93 0.78 -23.35
N HIS A 145 -5.69 1.00 -22.09
CA HIS A 145 -6.40 2.03 -21.31
C HIS A 145 -5.67 3.36 -21.22
N GLY A 146 -4.43 3.44 -21.74
CA GLY A 146 -3.65 4.69 -21.80
C GLY A 146 -3.22 5.20 -20.42
N VAL A 147 -3.16 4.33 -19.41
CA VAL A 147 -2.70 4.72 -18.06
C VAL A 147 -1.19 4.99 -18.10
N PRO A 148 -0.74 6.18 -17.68
CA PRO A 148 0.68 6.46 -17.61
C PRO A 148 1.39 5.51 -16.65
N ALA A 149 2.55 5.00 -17.02
CA ALA A 149 3.35 4.13 -16.16
C ALA A 149 3.68 4.76 -14.80
N ALA A 150 3.82 6.08 -14.74
CA ALA A 150 4.06 6.83 -13.51
C ALA A 150 2.88 6.79 -12.53
N GLU A 151 1.67 6.45 -12.98
CA GLU A 151 0.47 6.34 -12.15
C GLU A 151 0.22 4.91 -11.65
N ILE A 152 1.17 3.99 -11.88
CA ILE A 152 1.06 2.58 -11.48
C ILE A 152 2.13 2.26 -10.44
N ALA A 153 1.70 1.60 -9.35
CA ALA A 153 2.60 0.97 -8.38
C ALA A 153 2.38 -0.54 -8.31
N VAL A 154 3.47 -1.28 -8.16
CA VAL A 154 3.48 -2.73 -7.93
C VAL A 154 4.22 -2.99 -6.62
N LEU A 155 3.51 -3.51 -5.64
CA LEU A 155 4.02 -3.72 -4.31
C LEU A 155 4.09 -5.21 -3.99
N ALA A 156 5.16 -5.62 -3.33
CA ALA A 156 5.32 -6.99 -2.86
C ALA A 156 6.00 -7.05 -1.49
N PRO A 157 5.73 -8.06 -0.66
CA PRO A 157 6.36 -8.19 0.66
C PRO A 157 7.83 -8.62 0.57
N PHE A 158 8.23 -9.27 -0.54
CA PHE A 158 9.56 -9.90 -0.65
C PHE A 158 10.37 -9.31 -1.81
N ARG A 159 11.62 -8.93 -1.54
CA ARG A 159 12.55 -8.44 -2.57
C ARG A 159 12.78 -9.45 -3.72
N ALA A 160 12.68 -10.76 -3.43
CA ALA A 160 12.77 -11.79 -4.45
C ALA A 160 11.60 -11.69 -5.45
N HIS A 161 10.40 -11.41 -4.93
CA HIS A 161 9.21 -11.23 -5.76
C HIS A 161 9.23 -9.89 -6.53
N VAL A 162 9.69 -8.82 -5.91
CA VAL A 162 9.93 -7.52 -6.60
C VAL A 162 10.81 -7.71 -7.84
N ARG A 163 11.90 -8.52 -7.74
CA ARG A 163 12.74 -8.83 -8.90
C ARG A 163 12.02 -9.63 -9.98
N ALA A 164 11.19 -10.61 -9.58
CA ALA A 164 10.40 -11.40 -10.52
C ALA A 164 9.37 -10.55 -11.27
N LEU A 165 8.66 -9.68 -10.56
CA LEU A 165 7.72 -8.70 -11.12
C LEU A 165 8.41 -7.79 -12.14
N ARG A 166 9.53 -7.17 -11.75
CA ARG A 166 10.31 -6.32 -12.65
C ARG A 166 10.71 -7.05 -13.93
N THR A 167 11.26 -8.26 -13.79
CA THR A 167 11.68 -9.08 -14.94
C THR A 167 10.50 -9.44 -15.85
N ALA A 168 9.34 -9.78 -15.30
CA ALA A 168 8.16 -10.12 -16.09
C ALA A 168 7.63 -8.91 -16.87
N ILE A 169 7.60 -7.73 -16.24
CA ILE A 169 7.17 -6.47 -16.86
C ILE A 169 8.14 -6.04 -17.96
N GLU A 170 9.45 -6.12 -17.73
CA GLU A 170 10.48 -5.82 -18.74
C GLU A 170 10.38 -6.75 -19.96
N LYS A 171 10.07 -8.03 -19.75
CA LYS A 171 9.85 -8.99 -20.86
C LYS A 171 8.66 -8.64 -21.75
N LYS A 172 7.69 -7.87 -21.26
CA LYS A 172 6.60 -7.30 -22.06
C LYS A 172 7.03 -6.07 -22.88
N GLY A 173 8.29 -5.63 -22.76
CA GLY A 173 8.79 -4.44 -23.42
C GLY A 173 8.28 -3.14 -22.81
N ILE A 174 7.89 -3.18 -21.53
CA ILE A 174 7.45 -2.00 -20.77
C ILE A 174 8.67 -1.37 -20.11
N ASP A 175 8.83 -0.05 -20.28
CA ASP A 175 9.84 0.71 -19.56
C ASP A 175 9.46 0.85 -18.08
N VAL A 176 10.24 0.21 -17.23
CA VAL A 176 10.03 0.20 -15.77
C VAL A 176 10.59 1.43 -15.05
N THR A 177 11.21 2.36 -15.77
CA THR A 177 11.87 3.54 -15.17
C THR A 177 10.87 4.42 -14.42
N ASN A 178 9.67 4.56 -14.97
CA ASN A 178 8.60 5.38 -14.40
C ASN A 178 7.61 4.58 -13.55
N LEU A 179 7.68 3.25 -13.54
CA LEU A 179 6.88 2.39 -12.67
C LEU A 179 7.46 2.32 -11.26
N VAL A 180 6.61 2.39 -10.26
CA VAL A 180 7.03 2.05 -8.90
C VAL A 180 6.91 0.54 -8.72
N ILE A 181 8.02 -0.17 -8.53
CA ILE A 181 8.05 -1.60 -8.27
C ILE A 181 8.98 -1.83 -7.08
N ASP A 182 8.44 -1.95 -5.87
CA ASP A 182 9.25 -2.09 -4.65
C ASP A 182 8.47 -2.79 -3.52
N THR A 183 9.10 -2.92 -2.37
CA THR A 183 8.46 -3.40 -1.14
C THR A 183 7.60 -2.31 -0.51
N VAL A 184 6.59 -2.72 0.26
CA VAL A 184 5.57 -1.82 0.83
C VAL A 184 6.21 -0.71 1.69
N ASP A 185 7.21 -1.06 2.49
CA ASP A 185 7.93 -0.15 3.38
C ASP A 185 8.66 0.99 2.63
N ARG A 186 9.06 0.78 1.38
CA ARG A 186 9.76 1.79 0.58
C ARG A 186 8.85 2.75 -0.17
N VAL A 187 7.59 2.41 -0.31
CA VAL A 187 6.62 3.18 -1.09
C VAL A 187 5.69 3.98 -0.20
N GLN A 188 5.84 3.85 1.11
CA GLN A 188 5.01 4.58 2.06
C GLN A 188 5.07 6.10 1.82
N GLY A 189 3.92 6.77 1.93
CA GLY A 189 3.77 8.20 1.63
C GLY A 189 3.56 8.55 0.15
N GLN A 190 3.72 7.59 -0.77
CA GLN A 190 3.45 7.83 -2.19
C GLN A 190 1.98 7.58 -2.55
N GLU A 191 1.51 8.21 -3.62
CA GLU A 191 0.17 8.04 -4.17
C GLU A 191 0.26 7.61 -5.63
N ARG A 192 -0.60 6.67 -6.05
CA ARG A 192 -0.75 6.23 -7.43
C ARG A 192 -2.22 5.95 -7.71
N GLU A 193 -2.62 6.09 -8.96
CA GLU A 193 -3.99 5.80 -9.39
C GLU A 193 -4.29 4.30 -9.36
N ILE A 194 -3.30 3.45 -9.68
CA ILE A 194 -3.42 2.00 -9.64
C ILE A 194 -2.33 1.41 -8.77
N VAL A 195 -2.72 0.52 -7.87
CA VAL A 195 -1.79 -0.24 -7.03
C VAL A 195 -2.06 -1.73 -7.21
N PHE A 196 -1.07 -2.46 -7.67
CA PHE A 196 -1.04 -3.92 -7.66
C PHE A 196 -0.29 -4.40 -6.43
N LEU A 197 -0.98 -5.14 -5.56
CA LEU A 197 -0.35 -5.80 -4.42
C LEU A 197 -0.23 -7.30 -4.73
N SER A 198 1.00 -7.78 -4.89
CA SER A 198 1.30 -9.16 -5.24
C SER A 198 2.03 -9.84 -4.08
N LEU A 199 1.37 -10.81 -3.45
CA LEU A 199 1.77 -11.32 -2.14
C LEU A 199 2.77 -12.48 -2.22
N ALA A 200 2.80 -13.21 -3.33
CA ALA A 200 3.58 -14.43 -3.53
C ALA A 200 3.30 -15.53 -2.48
N CYS A 201 2.11 -15.48 -1.86
CA CYS A 201 1.70 -16.42 -0.82
C CYS A 201 0.84 -17.52 -1.43
N GLY A 202 1.34 -18.75 -1.42
CA GLY A 202 0.51 -19.93 -1.66
C GLY A 202 -0.36 -20.26 -0.44
N ASP A 203 -1.40 -21.08 -0.63
CA ASP A 203 -2.22 -21.57 0.48
C ASP A 203 -1.32 -22.27 1.51
N ALA A 204 -1.44 -21.89 2.77
CA ALA A 204 -0.72 -22.50 3.89
C ALA A 204 -1.33 -23.86 4.32
N SER A 205 -2.14 -24.47 3.46
CA SER A 205 -2.83 -25.74 3.72
C SER A 205 -2.13 -26.90 3.00
N THR A 206 -0.87 -27.12 3.30
CA THR A 206 -0.21 -28.44 3.11
C THR A 206 0.84 -28.62 4.20
#